data_ca40b8d03c2de4b92db92469dc6b589b
#
_entry.id   ca40b8d03c2de4b92db92469dc6b589b
#
_cell.length_a   1.000
_cell.length_b   1.000
_cell.length_c   1.000
_cell.angle_alpha   90.00
_cell.angle_beta   90.00
_cell.angle_gamma   90.00
#
_symmetry.space_group_name_H-M   'P 1'
#
loop_
_entity.id
_entity.type
_entity.pdbx_description
1 polymer ?
#
loop_
_entity_poly.entity_id
_entity_poly.type
_entity_poly.pdbx_seq_one_letter_code
_entity_poly.pdbx_strand_id
1 'polypeptide(L)'
;HIKKKKLKLQPEIEHILQRTFGNDVSISCFGGTPCVHQKAVIQIYRNSKILGYCKVARSQDVGYLFDKECENLNYLREKSVDSIPEVLFRCDLDDLKLFCQSSVKDKSGQTIDRMTEKHWLFLANLYNKTRTVIKFEETDYYALLKRVKKNAVVLKETDLEIVQRACELISKKY
;
A
#
# COMPACT_ATOMS: atom_id res chain seq x y z
N HIS A 1 5.77 -24.23 -20.54
CA HIS A 1 7.08 -24.31 -19.83
C HIS A 1 7.58 -22.92 -19.51
N ILE A 2 7.36 -22.46 -18.26
CA ILE A 2 7.96 -21.23 -17.74
C ILE A 2 9.43 -21.55 -17.47
N LYS A 3 10.34 -21.04 -18.30
CA LYS A 3 11.77 -21.13 -18.04
C LYS A 3 12.06 -20.36 -16.75
N LYS A 4 12.40 -21.07 -15.67
CA LYS A 4 12.94 -20.45 -14.44
C LYS A 4 14.29 -19.80 -14.80
N LYS A 5 14.28 -18.52 -15.09
CA LYS A 5 15.52 -17.74 -15.24
C LYS A 5 16.04 -17.50 -13.83
N LYS A 6 17.26 -17.93 -13.53
CA LYS A 6 17.91 -17.64 -12.25
C LYS A 6 18.06 -16.12 -12.15
N LEU A 7 17.23 -15.48 -11.35
CA LEU A 7 17.25 -14.03 -11.15
C LEU A 7 18.49 -13.70 -10.33
N LYS A 8 19.36 -12.85 -10.84
CA LYS A 8 20.52 -12.34 -10.11
C LYS A 8 20.08 -10.98 -9.54
N LEU A 9 19.88 -10.89 -8.24
CA LEU A 9 19.70 -9.61 -7.57
C LEU A 9 21.00 -8.82 -7.57
N GLN A 10 20.91 -7.51 -7.39
CA GLN A 10 22.09 -6.71 -7.06
C GLN A 10 22.62 -7.18 -5.70
N PRO A 11 23.95 -7.33 -5.54
CA PRO A 11 24.55 -7.87 -4.31
C PRO A 11 24.12 -7.12 -3.03
N GLU A 12 23.94 -5.81 -3.15
CA GLU A 12 23.53 -4.93 -2.06
C GLU A 12 22.11 -5.24 -1.58
N ILE A 13 21.17 -5.46 -2.52
CA ILE A 13 19.79 -5.86 -2.19
C ILE A 13 19.81 -7.24 -1.54
N GLU A 14 20.58 -8.18 -2.09
CA GLU A 14 20.72 -9.53 -1.53
C GLU A 14 21.24 -9.45 -0.10
N HIS A 15 22.27 -8.64 0.15
CA HIS A 15 22.83 -8.44 1.50
C HIS A 15 21.80 -7.86 2.49
N ILE A 16 21.03 -6.84 2.09
CA ILE A 16 19.98 -6.26 2.93
C ILE A 16 18.92 -7.32 3.26
N LEU A 17 18.49 -8.10 2.27
CA LEU A 17 17.49 -9.16 2.49
C LEU A 17 18.02 -10.27 3.40
N GLN A 18 19.29 -10.69 3.22
CA GLN A 18 19.93 -11.68 4.09
C GLN A 18 20.06 -11.19 5.53
N ARG A 19 20.43 -9.93 5.72
CA ARG A 19 20.49 -9.31 7.06
C ARG A 19 19.14 -9.27 7.74
N THR A 20 18.06 -9.04 7.00
CA THR A 20 16.70 -8.91 7.54
C THR A 20 16.04 -10.27 7.80
N PHE A 21 16.25 -11.23 6.91
CA PHE A 21 15.51 -12.50 6.93
C PHE A 21 16.40 -13.73 7.19
N GLY A 22 17.74 -13.58 7.22
CA GLY A 22 18.71 -14.68 7.28
C GLY A 22 19.08 -15.24 5.91
N ASN A 23 20.09 -16.12 5.89
CA ASN A 23 20.68 -16.64 4.64
C ASN A 23 19.90 -17.79 4.00
N ASP A 24 18.95 -18.39 4.74
CA ASP A 24 18.19 -19.58 4.36
C ASP A 24 16.85 -19.25 3.69
N VAL A 25 16.74 -18.08 3.08
CA VAL A 25 15.54 -17.65 2.38
C VAL A 25 15.64 -17.89 0.88
N SER A 26 14.49 -18.15 0.28
CA SER A 26 14.30 -18.18 -1.16
C SER A 26 13.51 -16.94 -1.59
N ILE A 27 13.72 -16.51 -2.83
CA ILE A 27 13.07 -15.32 -3.37
C ILE A 27 12.38 -15.62 -4.70
N SER A 28 11.31 -14.88 -4.97
CA SER A 28 10.66 -14.79 -6.27
C SER A 28 10.45 -13.33 -6.62
N CYS A 29 10.70 -12.95 -7.88
CA CYS A 29 10.50 -11.58 -8.33
C CYS A 29 9.34 -11.48 -9.31
N PHE A 30 8.55 -10.46 -9.12
CA PHE A 30 7.43 -10.10 -9.99
C PHE A 30 7.67 -8.70 -10.54
N GLY A 31 7.75 -8.57 -11.87
CA GLY A 31 7.76 -7.26 -12.53
C GLY A 31 6.36 -6.65 -12.49
N GLY A 32 6.27 -5.36 -12.22
CA GLY A 32 5.02 -4.62 -12.37
C GLY A 32 4.71 -4.31 -13.83
N THR A 33 3.46 -4.00 -14.12
CA THR A 33 3.05 -3.49 -15.44
C THR A 33 3.82 -2.19 -15.75
N PRO A 34 4.36 -2.03 -16.98
CA PRO A 34 5.04 -0.81 -17.37
C PRO A 34 4.11 0.41 -17.25
N CYS A 35 4.42 1.32 -16.33
CA CYS A 35 3.74 2.58 -16.11
C CYS A 35 4.63 3.52 -15.30
N VAL A 36 4.23 4.77 -15.11
CA VAL A 36 4.98 5.77 -14.33
C VAL A 36 5.20 5.35 -12.86
N HIS A 37 4.34 4.48 -12.33
CA HIS A 37 4.45 3.92 -10.98
C HIS A 37 4.94 2.47 -10.96
N GLN A 38 5.70 2.07 -12.01
CA GLN A 38 6.23 0.71 -12.10
C GLN A 38 7.14 0.39 -10.91
N LYS A 39 6.89 -0.74 -10.29
CA LYS A 39 7.72 -1.33 -9.24
C LYS A 39 7.89 -2.83 -9.46
N ALA A 40 9.03 -3.36 -9.08
CA ALA A 40 9.22 -4.79 -8.91
C ALA A 40 8.87 -5.19 -7.48
N VAL A 41 8.40 -6.41 -7.29
CA VAL A 41 8.12 -6.97 -5.96
C VAL A 41 8.92 -8.25 -5.80
N ILE A 42 9.76 -8.30 -4.77
CA ILE A 42 10.50 -9.47 -4.34
C ILE A 42 9.71 -10.12 -3.22
N GLN A 43 9.22 -11.32 -3.44
CA GLN A 43 8.61 -12.15 -2.42
C GLN A 43 9.70 -12.98 -1.74
N ILE A 44 9.76 -12.92 -0.43
CA ILE A 44 10.73 -13.63 0.40
C ILE A 44 10.00 -14.75 1.14
N TYR A 45 10.54 -15.97 1.06
CA TYR A 45 9.90 -17.12 1.69
C TYR A 45 10.93 -18.12 2.24
N ARG A 46 10.52 -18.90 3.24
CA ARG A 46 11.26 -19.99 3.86
C ARG A 46 10.29 -21.14 4.09
N ASN A 47 10.68 -22.38 3.70
CA ASN A 47 9.87 -23.58 3.89
C ASN A 47 8.41 -23.39 3.46
N SER A 48 8.20 -22.83 2.26
CA SER A 48 6.87 -22.51 1.69
C SER A 48 6.04 -21.48 2.47
N LYS A 49 6.59 -20.86 3.52
CA LYS A 49 5.95 -19.74 4.22
C LYS A 49 6.48 -18.42 3.68
N ILE A 50 5.59 -17.51 3.30
CA ILE A 50 5.95 -16.17 2.88
C ILE A 50 6.29 -15.36 4.15
N LEU A 51 7.51 -14.82 4.20
CA LEU A 51 7.99 -14.01 5.31
C LEU A 51 7.69 -12.52 5.08
N GLY A 52 7.81 -12.06 3.83
CA GLY A 52 7.61 -10.67 3.51
C GLY A 52 7.68 -10.37 2.02
N TYR A 53 7.50 -9.09 1.72
CA TYR A 53 7.56 -8.53 0.37
C TYR A 53 8.45 -7.30 0.39
N CYS A 54 9.45 -7.27 -0.51
CA CYS A 54 10.26 -6.08 -0.75
C CYS A 54 9.87 -5.46 -2.10
N LYS A 55 9.40 -4.23 -2.08
CA LYS A 55 9.07 -3.44 -3.27
C LYS A 55 10.30 -2.64 -3.68
N VAL A 56 10.61 -2.63 -4.96
CA VAL A 56 11.77 -1.95 -5.53
C VAL A 56 11.34 -1.08 -6.70
N ALA A 57 11.74 0.18 -6.71
CA ALA A 57 11.47 1.13 -7.79
C ALA A 57 12.65 2.08 -8.00
N ARG A 58 12.67 2.75 -9.17
CA ARG A 58 13.63 3.83 -9.48
C ARG A 58 13.00 5.22 -9.40
N SER A 59 11.69 5.30 -9.62
CA SER A 59 10.99 6.58 -9.64
C SER A 59 10.94 7.21 -8.24
N GLN A 60 11.24 8.51 -8.15
CA GLN A 60 11.10 9.28 -6.93
C GLN A 60 9.65 9.34 -6.46
N ASP A 61 8.70 9.42 -7.40
CA ASP A 61 7.26 9.44 -7.06
C ASP A 61 6.84 8.12 -6.39
N VAL A 62 7.38 6.98 -6.86
CA VAL A 62 7.14 5.69 -6.20
C VAL A 62 7.83 5.62 -4.84
N GLY A 63 9.01 6.22 -4.70
CA GLY A 63 9.68 6.39 -3.40
C GLY A 63 8.78 7.12 -2.40
N TYR A 64 8.18 8.23 -2.81
CA TYR A 64 7.21 8.96 -1.98
C TYR A 64 6.00 8.10 -1.58
N LEU A 65 5.47 7.28 -2.50
CA LEU A 65 4.39 6.34 -2.16
C LEU A 65 4.83 5.28 -1.13
N PHE A 66 6.10 4.83 -1.19
CA PHE A 66 6.65 3.93 -0.17
C PHE A 66 6.76 4.61 1.19
N ASP A 67 7.16 5.89 1.23
CA ASP A 67 7.22 6.67 2.47
C ASP A 67 5.82 6.80 3.09
N LYS A 68 4.80 7.11 2.27
CA LYS A 68 3.41 7.17 2.72
C LYS A 68 2.87 5.82 3.21
N GLU A 69 3.22 4.72 2.55
CA GLU A 69 2.83 3.38 2.99
C GLU A 69 3.49 3.04 4.34
N CYS A 70 4.76 3.41 4.51
CA CYS A 70 5.49 3.25 5.76
C CYS A 70 4.85 4.05 6.92
N GLU A 71 4.55 5.34 6.70
CA GLU A 71 3.87 6.20 7.66
C GLU A 71 2.52 5.62 8.08
N ASN A 72 1.70 5.19 7.10
CA ASN A 72 0.38 4.63 7.36
C ASN A 72 0.44 3.33 8.17
N LEU A 73 1.35 2.40 7.81
CA LEU A 73 1.50 1.15 8.56
C LEU A 73 1.98 1.39 9.99
N ASN A 74 2.91 2.31 10.19
CA ASN A 74 3.38 2.69 11.52
C ASN A 74 2.26 3.34 12.34
N TYR A 75 1.50 4.27 11.76
CA TYR A 75 0.33 4.87 12.40
C TYR A 75 -0.70 3.81 12.83
N LEU A 76 -1.04 2.88 11.95
CA LEU A 76 -1.99 1.80 12.27
C LEU A 76 -1.46 0.91 13.40
N ARG A 77 -0.15 0.68 13.45
CA ARG A 77 0.50 -0.09 14.51
C ARG A 77 0.46 0.65 15.85
N GLU A 78 0.72 1.95 15.86
CA GLU A 78 0.58 2.81 17.05
C GLU A 78 -0.85 2.78 17.60
N LYS A 79 -1.85 2.71 16.70
CA LYS A 79 -3.27 2.52 17.06
C LYS A 79 -3.60 1.07 17.42
N SER A 80 -2.63 0.18 17.48
CA SER A 80 -2.81 -1.25 17.80
C SER A 80 -3.81 -1.96 16.89
N VAL A 81 -3.88 -1.57 15.60
CA VAL A 81 -4.68 -2.29 14.61
C VAL A 81 -4.05 -3.64 14.34
N ASP A 82 -4.83 -4.71 14.45
CA ASP A 82 -4.35 -6.08 14.26
C ASP A 82 -4.32 -6.48 12.80
N SER A 83 -3.60 -7.56 12.50
CA SER A 83 -3.57 -8.20 11.17
C SER A 83 -3.09 -7.29 10.03
N ILE A 84 -2.20 -6.34 10.34
CA ILE A 84 -1.52 -5.50 9.37
C ILE A 84 -0.04 -5.92 9.20
N PRO A 85 0.57 -5.68 8.03
CA PRO A 85 2.00 -5.91 7.84
C PRO A 85 2.85 -5.02 8.75
N GLU A 86 4.01 -5.52 9.14
CA GLU A 86 5.04 -4.76 9.82
C GLU A 86 6.00 -4.17 8.80
N VAL A 87 6.38 -2.90 8.96
CA VAL A 87 7.46 -2.29 8.20
C VAL A 87 8.78 -2.89 8.71
N LEU A 88 9.50 -3.57 7.82
CA LEU A 88 10.79 -4.18 8.15
C LEU A 88 11.95 -3.23 7.85
N PHE A 89 11.89 -2.56 6.72
CA PHE A 89 12.78 -1.45 6.38
C PHE A 89 12.22 -0.59 5.24
N ARG A 90 12.68 0.65 5.20
CA ARG A 90 12.56 1.58 4.08
C ARG A 90 13.93 2.23 3.90
N CYS A 91 14.52 2.09 2.72
CA CYS A 91 15.82 2.70 2.43
C CYS A 91 15.97 3.03 0.95
N ASP A 92 16.89 3.93 0.67
CA ASP A 92 17.36 4.23 -0.66
C ASP A 92 18.74 3.58 -0.85
N LEU A 93 18.93 2.96 -2.00
CA LEU A 93 20.17 2.31 -2.40
C LEU A 93 20.51 2.80 -3.80
N ASP A 94 21.46 3.72 -3.92
CA ASP A 94 21.78 4.45 -5.16
C ASP A 94 20.52 5.08 -5.77
N ASP A 95 20.15 4.67 -6.99
CA ASP A 95 18.97 5.11 -7.72
C ASP A 95 17.70 4.31 -7.34
N LEU A 96 17.83 3.29 -6.48
CA LEU A 96 16.73 2.41 -6.10
C LEU A 96 16.07 2.87 -4.80
N LYS A 97 14.75 2.79 -4.79
CA LYS A 97 13.89 2.97 -3.62
C LYS A 97 13.40 1.59 -3.18
N LEU A 98 13.66 1.22 -1.94
CA LEU A 98 13.28 -0.06 -1.36
C LEU A 98 12.30 0.15 -0.20
N PHE A 99 11.26 -0.68 -0.18
CA PHE A 99 10.33 -0.76 0.93
C PHE A 99 9.99 -2.22 1.20
N CYS A 100 10.24 -2.68 2.41
CA CYS A 100 10.02 -4.06 2.81
C CYS A 100 9.05 -4.16 3.99
N GLN A 101 8.08 -5.04 3.85
CA GLN A 101 7.08 -5.32 4.86
C GLN A 101 6.95 -6.82 5.12
N SER A 102 6.52 -7.19 6.32
CA SER A 102 6.21 -8.56 6.67
C SER A 102 4.99 -9.09 5.91
N SER A 103 4.81 -10.40 5.88
CA SER A 103 3.59 -11.01 5.34
C SER A 103 2.63 -11.33 6.48
N VAL A 104 1.37 -10.94 6.31
CA VAL A 104 0.25 -11.39 7.17
C VAL A 104 -0.41 -12.65 6.63
N LYS A 105 0.04 -13.18 5.47
CA LYS A 105 -0.46 -14.43 4.90
C LYS A 105 0.10 -15.62 5.67
N ASP A 106 -0.76 -16.47 6.15
CA ASP A 106 -0.40 -17.82 6.61
C ASP A 106 -0.47 -18.84 5.45
N LYS A 107 -0.15 -20.11 5.75
CA LYS A 107 -0.23 -21.19 4.76
C LYS A 107 -1.67 -21.51 4.32
N SER A 108 -2.66 -21.10 5.09
CA SER A 108 -4.08 -21.34 4.85
C SER A 108 -4.76 -20.18 4.11
N GLY A 109 -4.03 -19.12 3.80
CA GLY A 109 -4.58 -17.94 3.11
C GLY A 109 -5.21 -18.31 1.77
N GLN A 110 -6.53 -18.20 1.68
CA GLN A 110 -7.31 -18.47 0.47
C GLN A 110 -7.79 -17.17 -0.15
N THR A 111 -7.84 -17.14 -1.47
CA THR A 111 -8.56 -16.08 -2.18
C THR A 111 -10.05 -16.37 -2.08
N ILE A 112 -10.82 -15.41 -1.63
CA ILE A 112 -12.28 -15.47 -1.53
C ILE A 112 -12.90 -14.39 -2.38
N ASP A 113 -14.04 -14.68 -2.96
CA ASP A 113 -14.80 -13.80 -3.85
C ASP A 113 -15.83 -12.92 -3.12
N ARG A 114 -15.99 -13.13 -1.83
CA ARG A 114 -16.98 -12.40 -1.01
C ARG A 114 -16.44 -12.03 0.38
N MET A 115 -16.99 -10.97 0.95
CA MET A 115 -16.72 -10.58 2.33
C MET A 115 -17.20 -11.64 3.31
N THR A 116 -16.38 -11.97 4.28
CA THR A 116 -16.72 -12.87 5.39
C THR A 116 -16.77 -12.06 6.69
N GLU A 117 -17.27 -12.70 7.77
CA GLU A 117 -17.28 -12.11 9.11
C GLU A 117 -15.90 -11.59 9.54
N LYS A 118 -14.82 -12.32 9.24
CA LYS A 118 -13.44 -11.89 9.56
C LYS A 118 -13.08 -10.56 8.90
N HIS A 119 -13.55 -10.29 7.69
CA HIS A 119 -13.31 -9.01 7.01
C HIS A 119 -14.09 -7.89 7.69
N TRP A 120 -15.34 -8.14 8.07
CA TRP A 120 -16.14 -7.16 8.79
C TRP A 120 -15.57 -6.83 10.16
N LEU A 121 -15.09 -7.84 10.90
CA LEU A 121 -14.40 -7.64 12.18
C LEU A 121 -13.12 -6.82 12.02
N PHE A 122 -12.32 -7.10 10.98
CA PHE A 122 -11.15 -6.28 10.67
C PHE A 122 -11.50 -4.82 10.36
N LEU A 123 -12.50 -4.60 9.51
CA LEU A 123 -12.96 -3.24 9.16
C LEU A 123 -13.52 -2.51 10.37
N ALA A 124 -14.29 -3.18 11.22
CA ALA A 124 -14.81 -2.59 12.47
C ALA A 124 -13.66 -2.23 13.44
N ASN A 125 -12.66 -3.11 13.58
CA ASN A 125 -11.48 -2.85 14.39
C ASN A 125 -10.71 -1.63 13.86
N LEU A 126 -10.43 -1.60 12.55
CA LEU A 126 -9.78 -0.48 11.87
C LEU A 126 -10.54 0.83 12.13
N TYR A 127 -11.84 0.86 11.83
CA TYR A 127 -12.69 2.02 12.03
C TYR A 127 -12.68 2.51 13.50
N ASN A 128 -12.89 1.61 14.45
CA ASN A 128 -12.96 1.97 15.86
C ASN A 128 -11.65 2.55 16.41
N LYS A 129 -10.51 2.06 15.90
CA LYS A 129 -9.19 2.49 16.37
C LYS A 129 -8.65 3.73 15.64
N THR A 130 -9.13 4.00 14.42
CA THR A 130 -8.60 5.10 13.60
C THR A 130 -9.58 6.25 13.37
N ARG A 131 -10.86 6.07 13.72
CA ARG A 131 -11.85 7.13 13.53
C ARG A 131 -11.47 8.38 14.31
N THR A 132 -11.60 9.52 13.66
CA THR A 132 -11.49 10.85 14.26
C THR A 132 -12.72 11.65 13.89
N VAL A 133 -13.14 12.53 14.80
CA VAL A 133 -14.20 13.50 14.51
C VAL A 133 -13.50 14.79 14.15
N ILE A 134 -13.63 15.21 12.91
CA ILE A 134 -13.08 16.47 12.40
C ILE A 134 -14.19 17.22 11.68
N LYS A 135 -14.06 18.54 11.57
CA LYS A 135 -15.00 19.33 10.77
C LYS A 135 -14.87 18.95 9.29
N PHE A 136 -15.98 19.01 8.57
CA PHE A 136 -15.98 18.65 7.14
C PHE A 136 -14.96 19.46 6.32
N GLU A 137 -14.80 20.75 6.66
CA GLU A 137 -13.86 21.67 6.01
C GLU A 137 -12.39 21.29 6.22
N GLU A 138 -12.08 20.46 7.21
CA GLU A 138 -10.73 19.97 7.53
C GLU A 138 -10.42 18.63 6.87
N THR A 139 -11.39 18.04 6.14
CA THR A 139 -11.23 16.73 5.49
C THR A 139 -10.53 16.84 4.13
N ASP A 140 -9.83 15.78 3.76
CA ASP A 140 -9.27 15.62 2.41
C ASP A 140 -10.36 15.64 1.32
N TYR A 141 -11.58 15.21 1.66
CA TYR A 141 -12.74 15.32 0.77
C TYR A 141 -13.06 16.76 0.43
N TYR A 142 -13.07 17.65 1.42
CA TYR A 142 -13.30 19.08 1.18
C TYR A 142 -12.19 19.69 0.32
N ALA A 143 -10.94 19.34 0.59
CA ALA A 143 -9.80 19.75 -0.23
C ALA A 143 -9.91 19.22 -1.67
N LEU A 144 -10.35 17.97 -1.85
CA LEU A 144 -10.61 17.38 -3.17
C LEU A 144 -11.73 18.13 -3.90
N LEU A 145 -12.84 18.43 -3.22
CA LEU A 145 -13.96 19.17 -3.79
C LEU A 145 -13.55 20.57 -4.25
N LYS A 146 -12.71 21.28 -3.49
CA LYS A 146 -12.14 22.58 -3.91
C LYS A 146 -11.31 22.43 -5.19
N ARG A 147 -10.50 21.36 -5.30
CA ARG A 147 -9.70 21.11 -6.51
C ARG A 147 -10.59 20.80 -7.72
N VAL A 148 -11.62 19.96 -7.54
CA VAL A 148 -12.58 19.63 -8.61
C VAL A 148 -13.31 20.89 -9.08
N LYS A 149 -13.80 21.74 -8.18
CA LYS A 149 -14.42 23.02 -8.53
C LYS A 149 -13.47 23.96 -9.29
N LYS A 150 -12.20 24.03 -8.87
CA LYS A 150 -11.18 24.85 -9.53
C LYS A 150 -10.83 24.35 -10.94
N ASN A 151 -10.89 23.03 -11.16
CA ASN A 151 -10.58 22.38 -12.43
C ASN A 151 -11.84 22.02 -13.23
N ALA A 152 -12.97 22.62 -12.93
CA ALA A 152 -14.29 22.34 -13.54
C ALA A 152 -14.29 22.49 -15.08
N VAL A 153 -13.33 23.23 -15.64
CA VAL A 153 -13.16 23.38 -17.10
C VAL A 153 -12.91 22.03 -17.82
N VAL A 154 -12.49 20.99 -17.08
CA VAL A 154 -12.19 19.65 -17.63
C VAL A 154 -13.40 18.70 -17.50
N LEU A 155 -14.39 19.03 -16.67
CA LEU A 155 -15.56 18.21 -16.45
C LEU A 155 -16.71 18.61 -17.40
N LYS A 156 -17.45 17.62 -17.87
CA LYS A 156 -18.71 17.89 -18.56
C LYS A 156 -19.68 18.56 -17.58
N GLU A 157 -20.55 19.41 -18.07
CA GLU A 157 -21.52 20.16 -17.25
C GLU A 157 -22.35 19.24 -16.33
N THR A 158 -22.78 18.09 -16.86
CA THR A 158 -23.49 17.05 -16.12
C THR A 158 -22.71 16.47 -14.95
N ASP A 159 -21.40 16.27 -15.12
CA ASP A 159 -20.53 15.72 -14.07
C ASP A 159 -20.29 16.76 -12.97
N LEU A 160 -20.22 18.04 -13.34
CA LEU A 160 -20.10 19.15 -12.42
C LEU A 160 -21.32 19.29 -11.51
N GLU A 161 -22.53 19.18 -12.08
CA GLU A 161 -23.78 19.19 -11.32
C GLU A 161 -23.88 18.04 -10.31
N ILE A 162 -23.47 16.82 -10.71
CA ILE A 162 -23.42 15.65 -9.80
C ILE A 162 -22.47 15.92 -8.63
N VAL A 163 -21.28 16.44 -8.92
CA VAL A 163 -20.29 16.77 -7.89
C VAL A 163 -20.81 17.87 -6.96
N GLN A 164 -21.41 18.93 -7.49
CA GLN A 164 -21.99 20.01 -6.70
C GLN A 164 -23.10 19.51 -5.77
N ARG A 165 -24.01 18.70 -6.30
CA ARG A 165 -25.11 18.10 -5.51
C ARG A 165 -24.60 17.16 -4.42
N ALA A 166 -23.57 16.35 -4.70
CA ALA A 166 -22.92 15.51 -3.70
C ALA A 166 -22.31 16.35 -2.58
N CYS A 167 -21.62 17.46 -2.92
CA CYS A 167 -21.05 18.40 -1.95
C CYS A 167 -22.13 19.01 -1.03
N GLU A 168 -23.25 19.45 -1.62
CA GLU A 168 -24.37 20.04 -0.86
C GLU A 168 -25.01 19.03 0.09
N LEU A 169 -25.18 17.78 -0.35
CA LEU A 169 -25.76 16.72 0.49
C LEU A 169 -24.83 16.37 1.66
N ILE A 170 -23.53 16.31 1.42
CA ILE A 170 -22.54 16.03 2.47
C ILE A 170 -22.48 17.20 3.46
N SER A 171 -22.39 18.45 2.98
CA SER A 171 -22.33 19.66 3.84
C SER A 171 -23.58 19.88 4.70
N LYS A 172 -24.74 19.34 4.29
CA LYS A 172 -25.99 19.42 5.08
C LYS A 172 -26.09 18.34 6.15
N LYS A 173 -25.27 17.30 6.06
CA LYS A 173 -25.37 16.12 6.93
C LYS A 173 -24.28 16.07 8.00
N TYR A 174 -23.22 16.83 7.84
CA TYR A 174 -22.04 16.93 8.72
C TYR A 174 -21.66 18.39 8.98
#